data_55a1fa6b814ce47e53976860ce28b044
#
_entry.id   55a1fa6b814ce47e53976860ce28b044
#
_cell.length_a   1.000
_cell.length_b   1.000
_cell.length_c   1.000
_cell.angle_alpha   90.00
_cell.angle_beta   90.00
_cell.angle_gamma   90.00
#
_symmetry.space_group_name_H-M   'P 1'
#
loop_
_entity.id
_entity.type
_entity.pdbx_description
1 polymer ?
#
loop_
_entity_poly.entity_id
_entity_poly.type
_entity_poly.pdbx_seq_one_letter_code
_entity_poly.pdbx_strand_id
1 'polypeptide(L)'
;MSKKQFKAESKRVLDLMVNSIYTNKEIFLRELISNASDAIDKLYYRSLTKKDVTLNQSSLEINLKLDKENRNIIITDNGCGMTGKELEDNLGTIARSGSLAFKNENEKKEDIDIIGQFGVGFYSSFMVCDKVVVKSKSPDDEKAHVWTSEGIDGYTIEECDKEDVGTEIILHIKEDTEDENYSEFLDEYKIRELVKKYSDYIRYPIKMECNRKKLKEGSNDEYEDVKEMVTLNSMTPLWKKNKNDIKMEEYEDFYTGKFNDWEKPLKVIHIAVEGQYSYNALLFIPSHLPYDYYTKEYEKGLQLYSNGVLIMDKCADLLPDFFGFVKGLVDSQDLSLNISRELLQHDRQLKVIAKNIENKIKAELEKMLKENREEYEKLFEIYGTQLKFGAYEGYGINKDKLKDLLLFKSSKEEKMVTLAEYVSRMVEGQEDIYYANGETIDKIKGLPQVESVLNKGYEILYLTENVDEFVLQVMMEYNGKKFKNVCADNIDVGTEEEREALKKLNEDNKEMLDVMKEAISADVQDIKFTNRLTKHPVCLTTEGGLSIEMAKTINNQIGNEDAVKAKTVLEINKDHVIAKKLKELFESDKEELKKFTKILYAQARLIEGLAIENPTEYSNWICELISK
;
A
#
# COMPACT_ATOMS: atom_id res chain seq x y z
N MET A 1 -37.17 -38.64 -14.21
CA MET A 1 -36.98 -37.41 -15.01
C MET A 1 -35.64 -37.51 -15.73
N SER A 2 -35.58 -37.43 -17.06
CA SER A 2 -34.32 -37.41 -17.80
C SER A 2 -33.71 -36.02 -17.70
N LYS A 3 -32.48 -35.92 -17.19
CA LYS A 3 -31.70 -34.66 -17.21
C LYS A 3 -31.42 -34.31 -18.68
N LYS A 4 -31.79 -33.08 -19.09
CA LYS A 4 -31.44 -32.51 -20.39
C LYS A 4 -30.17 -31.68 -20.26
N GLN A 5 -29.26 -31.78 -21.24
CA GLN A 5 -28.08 -30.94 -21.32
C GLN A 5 -28.43 -29.57 -21.91
N PHE A 6 -27.74 -28.53 -21.43
CA PHE A 6 -27.83 -27.19 -22.04
C PHE A 6 -27.22 -27.22 -23.45
N LYS A 7 -27.85 -26.50 -24.38
CA LYS A 7 -27.27 -26.26 -25.71
C LYS A 7 -26.61 -24.90 -25.73
N ALA A 8 -25.42 -24.78 -26.29
CA ALA A 8 -24.72 -23.52 -26.44
C ALA A 8 -24.81 -23.02 -27.90
N GLU A 9 -24.99 -21.72 -28.06
CA GLU A 9 -24.90 -21.04 -29.35
C GLU A 9 -23.45 -20.54 -29.51
N SER A 10 -22.62 -21.32 -30.21
CA SER A 10 -21.17 -21.17 -30.27
C SER A 10 -20.72 -19.77 -30.75
N LYS A 11 -21.41 -19.19 -31.74
CA LYS A 11 -21.13 -17.83 -32.22
C LYS A 11 -21.27 -16.79 -31.12
N ARG A 12 -22.35 -16.86 -30.33
CA ARG A 12 -22.61 -15.91 -29.25
C ARG A 12 -21.67 -16.10 -28.07
N VAL A 13 -21.28 -17.35 -27.80
CA VAL A 13 -20.29 -17.65 -26.75
C VAL A 13 -18.93 -17.08 -27.13
N LEU A 14 -18.49 -17.22 -28.38
CA LEU A 14 -17.24 -16.64 -28.85
C LEU A 14 -17.26 -15.11 -28.79
N ASP A 15 -18.36 -14.48 -29.21
CA ASP A 15 -18.53 -13.03 -29.12
C ASP A 15 -18.44 -12.52 -27.68
N LEU A 16 -19.11 -13.19 -26.74
CA LEU A 16 -19.02 -12.89 -25.30
C LEU A 16 -17.57 -13.07 -24.78
N MET A 17 -16.86 -14.08 -25.23
CA MET A 17 -15.47 -14.31 -24.83
C MET A 17 -14.53 -13.23 -25.33
N VAL A 18 -14.66 -12.81 -26.58
CA VAL A 18 -13.80 -11.79 -27.18
C VAL A 18 -14.09 -10.41 -26.62
N ASN A 19 -15.41 -10.07 -26.40
CA ASN A 19 -15.81 -8.71 -26.09
C ASN A 19 -16.17 -8.46 -24.62
N SER A 20 -16.24 -9.51 -23.76
CA SER A 20 -16.74 -9.34 -22.38
C SER A 20 -15.88 -10.00 -21.30
N ILE A 21 -15.05 -11.00 -21.63
CA ILE A 21 -14.23 -11.69 -20.62
C ILE A 21 -12.97 -10.89 -20.29
N TYR A 22 -12.37 -10.28 -21.29
CA TYR A 22 -11.13 -9.55 -21.16
C TYR A 22 -11.37 -8.04 -21.24
N THR A 23 -10.82 -7.31 -20.31
CA THR A 23 -10.93 -5.83 -20.26
C THR A 23 -9.80 -5.14 -21.01
N ASN A 24 -8.64 -5.80 -21.11
CA ASN A 24 -7.45 -5.24 -21.74
C ASN A 24 -7.05 -6.06 -22.96
N LYS A 25 -6.96 -5.42 -24.13
CA LYS A 25 -6.55 -6.05 -25.39
C LYS A 25 -5.10 -6.54 -25.39
N GLU A 26 -4.21 -5.89 -24.66
CA GLU A 26 -2.78 -6.22 -24.57
C GLU A 26 -2.50 -7.68 -24.18
N ILE A 27 -3.45 -8.31 -23.47
CA ILE A 27 -3.27 -9.67 -22.97
C ILE A 27 -3.23 -10.75 -24.03
N PHE A 28 -3.66 -10.45 -25.29
CA PHE A 28 -3.59 -11.43 -26.37
C PHE A 28 -2.17 -12.02 -26.51
N LEU A 29 -1.16 -11.15 -26.42
CA LEU A 29 0.23 -11.57 -26.54
C LEU A 29 0.68 -12.43 -25.36
N ARG A 30 0.27 -12.07 -24.13
CA ARG A 30 0.50 -12.86 -22.93
C ARG A 30 -0.05 -14.29 -23.08
N GLU A 31 -1.29 -14.42 -23.51
CA GLU A 31 -1.96 -15.71 -23.64
C GLU A 31 -1.28 -16.60 -24.72
N LEU A 32 -0.92 -16.02 -25.86
CA LEU A 32 -0.25 -16.76 -26.93
C LEU A 32 1.17 -17.19 -26.56
N ILE A 33 1.94 -16.32 -25.88
CA ILE A 33 3.27 -16.68 -25.35
C ILE A 33 3.15 -17.76 -24.28
N SER A 34 2.14 -17.68 -23.40
CA SER A 34 1.89 -18.72 -22.39
C SER A 34 1.57 -20.07 -23.03
N ASN A 35 0.76 -20.09 -24.10
CA ASN A 35 0.46 -21.32 -24.84
C ASN A 35 1.71 -21.90 -25.53
N ALA A 36 2.57 -21.04 -26.08
CA ALA A 36 3.86 -21.44 -26.66
C ALA A 36 4.79 -22.06 -25.63
N SER A 37 4.88 -21.43 -24.42
CA SER A 37 5.63 -21.97 -23.29
C SER A 37 5.13 -23.35 -22.88
N ASP A 38 3.80 -23.52 -22.74
CA ASP A 38 3.18 -24.80 -22.40
C ASP A 38 3.46 -25.89 -23.45
N ALA A 39 3.49 -25.53 -24.75
CA ALA A 39 3.81 -26.45 -25.82
C ALA A 39 5.28 -26.94 -25.74
N ILE A 40 6.19 -26.06 -25.37
CA ILE A 40 7.59 -26.38 -25.14
C ILE A 40 7.76 -27.24 -23.87
N ASP A 41 7.06 -26.93 -22.78
CA ASP A 41 7.07 -27.73 -21.55
C ASP A 41 6.59 -29.17 -21.80
N LYS A 42 5.52 -29.34 -22.60
CA LYS A 42 5.03 -30.67 -23.02
C LYS A 42 6.07 -31.44 -23.80
N LEU A 43 6.77 -30.79 -24.75
CA LEU A 43 7.84 -31.41 -25.52
C LEU A 43 9.01 -31.80 -24.62
N TYR A 44 9.42 -30.90 -23.73
CA TYR A 44 10.48 -31.16 -22.75
C TYR A 44 10.15 -32.36 -21.87
N TYR A 45 8.94 -32.39 -21.28
CA TYR A 45 8.49 -33.52 -20.49
C TYR A 45 8.46 -34.84 -21.28
N ARG A 46 7.99 -34.78 -22.52
CA ARG A 46 7.99 -35.92 -23.43
C ARG A 46 9.41 -36.47 -23.68
N SER A 47 10.41 -35.60 -23.83
CA SER A 47 11.81 -35.98 -23.98
C SER A 47 12.39 -36.70 -22.77
N LEU A 48 11.90 -36.40 -21.55
CA LEU A 48 12.30 -37.09 -20.32
C LEU A 48 11.67 -38.48 -20.18
N THR A 49 10.50 -38.69 -20.80
CA THR A 49 9.71 -39.92 -20.63
C THR A 49 9.83 -40.91 -21.80
N LYS A 50 10.08 -40.43 -23.00
CA LYS A 50 10.24 -41.24 -24.22
C LYS A 50 11.67 -41.15 -24.74
N LYS A 51 12.30 -42.30 -25.02
CA LYS A 51 13.70 -42.38 -25.49
C LYS A 51 13.91 -41.90 -26.94
N ASP A 52 12.83 -41.72 -27.68
CA ASP A 52 12.86 -41.41 -29.10
C ASP A 52 12.97 -39.92 -29.44
N VAL A 53 12.93 -39.06 -28.44
CA VAL A 53 13.03 -37.59 -28.60
C VAL A 53 14.36 -37.10 -28.06
N THR A 54 15.32 -36.88 -28.96
CA THR A 54 16.57 -36.20 -28.59
C THR A 54 16.35 -34.70 -28.64
N LEU A 55 16.27 -34.04 -27.48
CA LEU A 55 16.01 -32.61 -27.38
C LEU A 55 17.28 -31.85 -27.00
N ASN A 56 17.62 -30.83 -27.76
CA ASN A 56 18.63 -29.86 -27.36
C ASN A 56 17.93 -28.72 -26.58
N GLN A 57 18.09 -28.71 -25.25
CA GLN A 57 17.45 -27.70 -24.39
C GLN A 57 17.80 -26.25 -24.76
N SER A 58 19.01 -26.02 -25.28
CA SER A 58 19.46 -24.68 -25.67
C SER A 58 18.82 -24.14 -26.95
N SER A 59 18.11 -25.01 -27.70
CA SER A 59 17.38 -24.59 -28.90
C SER A 59 15.90 -24.30 -28.68
N LEU A 60 15.40 -24.50 -27.44
CA LEU A 60 14.00 -24.23 -27.12
C LEU A 60 13.78 -22.72 -27.00
N GLU A 61 12.88 -22.19 -27.84
CA GLU A 61 12.65 -20.75 -27.92
C GLU A 61 11.28 -20.40 -28.49
N ILE A 62 10.86 -19.16 -28.23
CA ILE A 62 9.68 -18.54 -28.82
C ILE A 62 10.18 -17.37 -29.68
N ASN A 63 9.78 -17.32 -30.94
CA ASN A 63 10.18 -16.27 -31.86
C ASN A 63 8.99 -15.38 -32.22
N LEU A 64 9.17 -14.07 -32.14
CA LEU A 64 8.23 -13.05 -32.56
C LEU A 64 8.77 -12.37 -33.83
N LYS A 65 7.89 -12.15 -34.80
CA LYS A 65 8.22 -11.39 -36.01
C LYS A 65 7.09 -10.46 -36.36
N LEU A 66 7.43 -9.21 -36.68
CA LEU A 66 6.50 -8.20 -37.14
C LEU A 66 6.64 -8.01 -38.66
N ASP A 67 5.54 -8.20 -39.37
CA ASP A 67 5.42 -7.89 -40.80
C ASP A 67 4.46 -6.70 -40.95
N LYS A 68 5.04 -5.50 -40.89
CA LYS A 68 4.27 -4.25 -40.94
C LYS A 68 3.57 -4.04 -42.29
N GLU A 69 4.15 -4.51 -43.38
CA GLU A 69 3.60 -4.33 -44.71
C GLU A 69 2.29 -5.13 -44.91
N ASN A 70 2.26 -6.34 -44.36
CA ASN A 70 1.08 -7.21 -44.42
C ASN A 70 0.25 -7.18 -43.12
N ARG A 71 0.55 -6.25 -42.18
CA ARG A 71 -0.12 -6.12 -40.90
C ARG A 71 -0.14 -7.41 -40.08
N ASN A 72 0.92 -8.23 -40.13
CA ASN A 72 0.97 -9.51 -39.44
C ASN A 72 1.90 -9.47 -38.22
N ILE A 73 1.46 -10.12 -37.13
CA ILE A 73 2.32 -10.58 -36.02
C ILE A 73 2.44 -12.09 -36.16
N ILE A 74 3.67 -12.60 -36.20
CA ILE A 74 3.97 -14.03 -36.32
C ILE A 74 4.62 -14.48 -35.03
N ILE A 75 4.05 -15.51 -34.38
CA ILE A 75 4.54 -16.13 -33.15
C ILE A 75 4.86 -17.57 -33.46
N THR A 76 6.11 -17.98 -33.26
CA THR A 76 6.58 -19.34 -33.56
C THR A 76 7.19 -19.96 -32.31
N ASP A 77 6.76 -21.15 -31.95
CA ASP A 77 7.39 -22.01 -30.94
C ASP A 77 7.93 -23.31 -31.59
N ASN A 78 8.95 -23.86 -30.97
CA ASN A 78 9.46 -25.17 -31.27
C ASN A 78 9.05 -26.23 -30.24
N GLY A 79 7.80 -26.10 -29.74
CA GLY A 79 7.17 -27.04 -28.83
C GLY A 79 6.67 -28.34 -29.49
N CYS A 80 5.72 -29.01 -28.79
CA CYS A 80 5.21 -30.31 -29.24
C CYS A 80 4.35 -30.27 -30.52
N GLY A 81 3.93 -29.08 -30.98
CA GLY A 81 2.99 -28.95 -32.08
C GLY A 81 1.65 -29.66 -31.83
N MET A 82 0.82 -29.73 -32.87
CA MET A 82 -0.50 -30.38 -32.86
C MET A 82 -0.74 -31.16 -34.13
N THR A 83 -1.37 -32.32 -34.02
CA THR A 83 -1.94 -33.07 -35.13
C THR A 83 -3.20 -32.40 -35.66
N GLY A 84 -3.68 -32.77 -36.87
CA GLY A 84 -4.93 -32.21 -37.38
C GLY A 84 -6.12 -32.39 -36.44
N LYS A 85 -6.19 -33.54 -35.77
CA LYS A 85 -7.22 -33.81 -34.75
C LYS A 85 -7.08 -32.95 -33.50
N GLU A 86 -5.86 -32.73 -33.03
CA GLU A 86 -5.61 -31.86 -31.88
C GLU A 86 -5.90 -30.41 -32.21
N LEU A 87 -5.68 -29.94 -33.44
CA LEU A 87 -6.11 -28.61 -33.89
C LEU A 87 -7.63 -28.46 -33.81
N GLU A 88 -8.38 -29.46 -34.30
CA GLU A 88 -9.85 -29.48 -34.19
C GLU A 88 -10.32 -29.49 -32.73
N ASP A 89 -9.72 -30.36 -31.93
CA ASP A 89 -10.09 -30.56 -30.54
C ASP A 89 -9.77 -29.33 -29.64
N ASN A 90 -8.60 -28.70 -29.84
CA ASN A 90 -8.09 -27.63 -28.98
C ASN A 90 -8.47 -26.21 -29.46
N LEU A 91 -8.56 -25.98 -30.77
CA LEU A 91 -8.88 -24.69 -31.36
C LEU A 91 -10.29 -24.64 -31.93
N GLY A 92 -10.90 -25.76 -32.23
CA GLY A 92 -12.28 -25.87 -32.71
C GLY A 92 -13.31 -26.02 -31.58
N THR A 93 -12.87 -26.34 -30.38
CA THR A 93 -13.78 -26.51 -29.21
C THR A 93 -13.51 -25.44 -28.16
N ILE A 94 -14.45 -24.54 -27.97
CA ILE A 94 -14.34 -23.43 -26.98
C ILE A 94 -14.28 -24.00 -25.55
N ALA A 95 -13.39 -23.45 -24.72
CA ALA A 95 -13.12 -23.84 -23.33
C ALA A 95 -12.57 -25.27 -23.16
N ARG A 96 -11.93 -25.83 -24.19
CA ARG A 96 -11.16 -27.06 -24.08
C ARG A 96 -9.66 -26.75 -24.02
N SER A 97 -9.01 -27.16 -22.92
CA SER A 97 -7.56 -26.97 -22.72
C SER A 97 -6.83 -28.29 -22.85
N GLY A 98 -6.01 -28.45 -23.91
CA GLY A 98 -5.07 -29.56 -24.04
C GLY A 98 -3.94 -29.53 -23.01
N SER A 99 -3.64 -28.37 -22.44
CA SER A 99 -2.68 -28.20 -21.36
C SER A 99 -3.22 -28.72 -20.03
N LEU A 100 -4.49 -28.44 -19.71
CA LEU A 100 -5.16 -28.99 -18.53
C LEU A 100 -5.31 -30.51 -18.61
N ALA A 101 -5.68 -31.04 -19.78
CA ALA A 101 -5.77 -32.49 -19.97
C ALA A 101 -4.41 -33.16 -19.71
N PHE A 102 -3.34 -32.60 -20.25
CA PHE A 102 -1.98 -33.10 -20.02
C PHE A 102 -1.57 -33.02 -18.53
N LYS A 103 -1.92 -31.95 -17.81
CA LYS A 103 -1.67 -31.82 -16.37
C LYS A 103 -2.38 -32.91 -15.58
N ASN A 104 -3.67 -33.13 -15.85
CA ASN A 104 -4.47 -34.14 -15.15
C ASN A 104 -3.98 -35.58 -15.39
N GLU A 105 -3.48 -35.90 -16.60
CA GLU A 105 -2.91 -37.19 -16.89
C GLU A 105 -1.56 -37.47 -16.19
N ASN A 106 -0.88 -36.38 -15.76
CA ASN A 106 0.46 -36.42 -15.16
C ASN A 106 0.52 -35.90 -13.72
N GLU A 107 -0.61 -35.74 -13.03
CA GLU A 107 -0.74 -35.15 -11.68
C GLU A 107 0.19 -35.73 -10.59
N LYS A 108 0.77 -36.91 -10.82
CA LYS A 108 1.65 -37.57 -9.84
C LYS A 108 3.13 -37.15 -9.91
N LYS A 109 3.48 -36.16 -10.74
CA LYS A 109 4.87 -35.71 -10.94
C LYS A 109 4.95 -34.20 -10.74
N GLU A 110 5.74 -33.81 -9.75
CA GLU A 110 5.79 -32.45 -9.15
C GLU A 110 6.34 -31.31 -10.03
N ASP A 111 6.83 -31.58 -11.27
CA ASP A 111 7.61 -30.58 -12.04
C ASP A 111 6.92 -30.00 -13.29
N ILE A 112 5.58 -30.11 -13.40
CA ILE A 112 4.87 -29.62 -14.61
C ILE A 112 4.15 -28.32 -14.32
N ASP A 113 4.80 -27.20 -14.63
CA ASP A 113 4.27 -25.84 -14.51
C ASP A 113 3.48 -25.43 -15.75
N ILE A 114 2.22 -25.85 -15.87
CA ILE A 114 1.35 -25.46 -16.99
C ILE A 114 0.62 -24.16 -16.67
N ILE A 115 0.73 -23.20 -17.60
CA ILE A 115 0.13 -21.87 -17.49
C ILE A 115 -1.31 -21.87 -18.02
N GLY A 116 -1.56 -22.41 -19.22
CA GLY A 116 -2.84 -22.36 -19.95
C GLY A 116 -3.86 -23.41 -19.50
N GLN A 117 -4.71 -23.10 -18.52
CA GLN A 117 -5.65 -24.07 -17.93
C GLN A 117 -7.09 -23.95 -18.44
N PHE A 118 -7.53 -22.81 -18.98
CA PHE A 118 -8.94 -22.54 -19.26
C PHE A 118 -9.40 -22.82 -20.69
N GLY A 119 -8.47 -22.94 -21.66
CA GLY A 119 -8.80 -23.18 -23.06
C GLY A 119 -9.52 -22.03 -23.77
N VAL A 120 -9.37 -20.81 -23.27
CA VAL A 120 -9.99 -19.60 -23.82
C VAL A 120 -8.98 -18.54 -24.22
N GLY A 121 -7.76 -18.59 -23.71
CA GLY A 121 -6.71 -17.59 -23.94
C GLY A 121 -6.38 -17.38 -25.42
N PHE A 122 -6.42 -18.43 -26.23
CA PHE A 122 -6.19 -18.35 -27.67
C PHE A 122 -7.15 -17.38 -28.38
N TYR A 123 -8.43 -17.37 -27.97
CA TYR A 123 -9.46 -16.52 -28.60
C TYR A 123 -9.31 -15.04 -28.29
N SER A 124 -8.48 -14.65 -27.30
CA SER A 124 -8.13 -13.25 -27.05
C SER A 124 -7.45 -12.61 -28.27
N SER A 125 -6.83 -13.39 -29.15
CA SER A 125 -6.26 -12.93 -30.43
C SER A 125 -7.28 -12.17 -31.28
N PHE A 126 -8.56 -12.58 -31.30
CA PHE A 126 -9.62 -11.89 -32.06
C PHE A 126 -10.02 -10.52 -31.51
N MET A 127 -9.51 -10.13 -30.34
CA MET A 127 -9.66 -8.75 -29.87
C MET A 127 -8.88 -7.77 -30.76
N VAL A 128 -7.73 -8.20 -31.29
CA VAL A 128 -6.78 -7.33 -32.04
C VAL A 128 -6.64 -7.72 -33.51
N CYS A 129 -7.05 -8.95 -33.91
CA CYS A 129 -6.93 -9.43 -35.29
C CYS A 129 -8.29 -9.79 -35.89
N ASP A 130 -8.41 -9.73 -37.20
CA ASP A 130 -9.58 -10.15 -37.98
C ASP A 130 -9.40 -11.54 -38.59
N LYS A 131 -8.14 -12.03 -38.64
CA LYS A 131 -7.81 -13.36 -39.17
C LYS A 131 -6.66 -13.97 -38.38
N VAL A 132 -6.82 -15.24 -38.03
CA VAL A 132 -5.79 -16.07 -37.38
C VAL A 132 -5.50 -17.28 -38.23
N VAL A 133 -4.22 -17.55 -38.50
CA VAL A 133 -3.73 -18.74 -39.18
C VAL A 133 -2.77 -19.47 -38.24
N VAL A 134 -3.02 -20.76 -37.98
CA VAL A 134 -2.17 -21.61 -37.14
C VAL A 134 -1.64 -22.75 -37.95
N LYS A 135 -0.33 -22.78 -38.23
CA LYS A 135 0.36 -23.91 -38.85
C LYS A 135 1.04 -24.73 -37.78
N SER A 136 0.76 -26.02 -37.72
CA SER A 136 1.33 -26.89 -36.69
C SER A 136 1.77 -28.23 -37.22
N LYS A 137 2.87 -28.73 -36.67
CA LYS A 137 3.39 -30.08 -36.94
C LYS A 137 3.71 -30.78 -35.63
N SER A 138 3.08 -31.92 -35.41
CA SER A 138 3.35 -32.81 -34.29
C SER A 138 4.39 -33.88 -34.69
N PRO A 139 5.26 -34.32 -33.77
CA PRO A 139 6.11 -35.47 -34.00
C PRO A 139 5.33 -36.79 -34.17
N ASP A 140 4.05 -36.82 -33.81
CA ASP A 140 3.15 -37.98 -33.92
C ASP A 140 2.39 -38.02 -35.28
N ASP A 141 2.61 -37.03 -36.17
CA ASP A 141 1.96 -36.91 -37.46
C ASP A 141 3.01 -36.68 -38.57
N GLU A 142 2.90 -37.44 -39.69
CA GLU A 142 3.80 -37.24 -40.83
C GLU A 142 3.56 -35.91 -41.53
N LYS A 143 2.32 -35.41 -41.49
CA LYS A 143 1.89 -34.17 -42.15
C LYS A 143 1.72 -33.02 -41.18
N ALA A 144 2.00 -31.85 -41.67
CA ALA A 144 1.63 -30.62 -40.97
C ALA A 144 0.23 -30.15 -41.39
N HIS A 145 -0.45 -29.42 -40.50
CA HIS A 145 -1.79 -28.93 -40.73
C HIS A 145 -1.88 -27.43 -40.50
N VAL A 146 -2.74 -26.76 -41.27
CA VAL A 146 -3.06 -25.34 -41.11
C VAL A 146 -4.53 -25.19 -40.72
N TRP A 147 -4.75 -24.53 -39.59
CA TRP A 147 -6.06 -24.09 -39.13
C TRP A 147 -6.19 -22.60 -39.45
N THR A 148 -7.33 -22.18 -40.03
CA THR A 148 -7.59 -20.77 -40.38
C THR A 148 -8.98 -20.38 -39.94
N SER A 149 -9.11 -19.20 -39.31
CA SER A 149 -10.40 -18.62 -38.89
C SER A 149 -10.37 -17.09 -39.02
N GLU A 150 -11.54 -16.55 -39.38
CA GLU A 150 -11.86 -15.10 -39.36
C GLU A 150 -12.84 -14.78 -38.22
N GLY A 151 -12.81 -15.56 -37.13
CA GLY A 151 -13.58 -15.36 -35.93
C GLY A 151 -14.90 -16.15 -35.92
N ILE A 152 -16.03 -15.44 -35.82
CA ILE A 152 -17.36 -16.01 -35.55
C ILE A 152 -17.92 -16.88 -36.68
N ASP A 153 -17.34 -16.85 -37.88
CA ASP A 153 -17.84 -17.57 -39.04
C ASP A 153 -17.33 -19.03 -39.13
N GLY A 154 -16.49 -19.43 -38.18
CA GLY A 154 -15.95 -20.78 -38.10
C GLY A 154 -14.47 -20.88 -38.52
N TYR A 155 -14.02 -22.08 -38.84
CA TYR A 155 -12.64 -22.37 -39.21
C TYR A 155 -12.54 -23.44 -40.27
N THR A 156 -11.35 -23.50 -40.92
CA THR A 156 -10.96 -24.58 -41.82
C THR A 156 -9.70 -25.27 -41.32
N ILE A 157 -9.53 -26.57 -41.62
CA ILE A 157 -8.31 -27.30 -41.38
C ILE A 157 -7.90 -28.00 -42.70
N GLU A 158 -6.66 -27.78 -43.12
CA GLU A 158 -6.10 -28.34 -44.34
C GLU A 158 -4.68 -28.86 -44.08
N GLU A 159 -4.18 -29.77 -44.94
CA GLU A 159 -2.77 -30.17 -44.91
C GLU A 159 -1.90 -29.01 -45.42
N CYS A 160 -0.71 -28.82 -44.86
CA CYS A 160 0.22 -27.80 -45.32
C CYS A 160 1.69 -28.27 -45.25
N ASP A 161 2.56 -27.51 -45.88
CA ASP A 161 3.99 -27.73 -45.83
C ASP A 161 4.60 -27.01 -44.65
N LYS A 162 5.07 -27.76 -43.64
CA LYS A 162 5.88 -27.28 -42.53
C LYS A 162 6.85 -28.40 -42.13
N GLU A 163 8.14 -28.14 -42.24
CA GLU A 163 9.17 -29.19 -42.03
C GLU A 163 9.41 -29.41 -40.52
N ASP A 164 9.58 -28.35 -39.76
CA ASP A 164 9.95 -28.40 -38.33
C ASP A 164 8.74 -28.65 -37.43
N VAL A 165 8.97 -29.43 -36.36
CA VAL A 165 8.01 -29.64 -35.27
C VAL A 165 7.79 -28.33 -34.52
N GLY A 166 6.55 -28.08 -34.11
CA GLY A 166 6.16 -26.87 -33.39
C GLY A 166 4.98 -26.15 -34.03
N THR A 167 4.69 -24.95 -33.58
CA THR A 167 3.53 -24.16 -34.02
C THR A 167 3.94 -22.77 -34.50
N GLU A 168 3.34 -22.30 -35.59
CA GLU A 168 3.43 -20.94 -36.12
C GLU A 168 2.04 -20.32 -36.12
N ILE A 169 1.85 -19.23 -35.39
CA ILE A 169 0.60 -18.46 -35.33
C ILE A 169 0.81 -17.13 -36.06
N ILE A 170 -0.02 -16.87 -37.07
CA ILE A 170 -0.02 -15.61 -37.82
C ILE A 170 -1.32 -14.86 -37.49
N LEU A 171 -1.20 -13.67 -36.95
CA LEU A 171 -2.28 -12.78 -36.63
C LEU A 171 -2.31 -11.63 -37.63
N HIS A 172 -3.38 -11.51 -38.39
CA HIS A 172 -3.62 -10.32 -39.22
C HIS A 172 -4.29 -9.24 -38.37
N ILE A 173 -3.57 -8.16 -38.10
CA ILE A 173 -4.00 -7.09 -37.20
C ILE A 173 -5.04 -6.19 -37.87
N LYS A 174 -6.15 -5.94 -37.17
CA LYS A 174 -7.25 -5.09 -37.60
C LYS A 174 -6.77 -3.72 -38.07
N GLU A 175 -7.51 -3.11 -38.98
CA GLU A 175 -7.32 -1.69 -39.32
C GLU A 175 -7.69 -0.79 -38.16
N ASP A 176 -7.04 0.37 -38.09
CA ASP A 176 -7.34 1.37 -37.08
C ASP A 176 -8.74 1.94 -37.27
N THR A 177 -9.41 2.29 -36.19
CA THR A 177 -10.72 2.93 -36.19
C THR A 177 -10.61 4.32 -35.54
N GLU A 178 -11.71 5.09 -35.51
CA GLU A 178 -11.74 6.40 -34.84
C GLU A 178 -11.45 6.29 -33.33
N ASP A 179 -11.85 5.16 -32.71
CA ASP A 179 -11.74 4.92 -31.27
C ASP A 179 -10.55 4.05 -30.88
N GLU A 180 -9.93 3.31 -31.83
CA GLU A 180 -8.96 2.24 -31.53
C GLU A 180 -7.77 2.26 -32.49
N ASN A 181 -6.57 2.26 -31.92
CA ASN A 181 -5.30 2.20 -32.66
C ASN A 181 -4.69 0.79 -32.60
N TYR A 182 -5.08 -0.09 -33.52
CA TYR A 182 -4.52 -1.45 -33.61
C TYR A 182 -3.11 -1.50 -34.17
N SER A 183 -2.71 -0.48 -34.96
CA SER A 183 -1.37 -0.38 -35.53
C SER A 183 -0.28 -0.27 -34.46
N GLU A 184 -0.60 0.11 -33.22
CA GLU A 184 0.35 0.11 -32.11
C GLU A 184 0.97 -1.27 -31.86
N PHE A 185 0.22 -2.34 -32.07
CA PHE A 185 0.70 -3.73 -31.90
C PHE A 185 1.67 -4.18 -33.01
N LEU A 186 1.82 -3.42 -34.09
CA LEU A 186 2.84 -3.63 -35.11
C LEU A 186 4.13 -2.85 -34.82
N ASP A 187 4.17 -2.13 -33.70
CA ASP A 187 5.36 -1.40 -33.29
C ASP A 187 6.30 -2.27 -32.43
N GLU A 188 7.60 -2.23 -32.77
CA GLU A 188 8.63 -3.00 -32.07
C GLU A 188 8.70 -2.65 -30.57
N TYR A 189 8.60 -1.34 -30.23
CA TYR A 189 8.70 -0.92 -28.85
C TYR A 189 7.51 -1.40 -28.03
N LYS A 190 6.30 -1.33 -28.60
CA LYS A 190 5.09 -1.81 -27.94
C LYS A 190 5.16 -3.32 -27.65
N ILE A 191 5.58 -4.13 -28.61
CA ILE A 191 5.73 -5.58 -28.39
C ILE A 191 6.78 -5.87 -27.31
N ARG A 192 7.91 -5.18 -27.33
CA ARG A 192 8.94 -5.33 -26.28
C ARG A 192 8.41 -4.94 -24.91
N GLU A 193 7.66 -3.84 -24.81
CA GLU A 193 7.00 -3.41 -23.57
C GLU A 193 6.04 -4.49 -23.05
N LEU A 194 5.18 -5.05 -23.92
CA LEU A 194 4.22 -6.09 -23.56
C LEU A 194 4.90 -7.38 -23.08
N VAL A 195 5.94 -7.83 -23.78
CA VAL A 195 6.72 -9.00 -23.36
C VAL A 195 7.36 -8.75 -22.00
N LYS A 196 7.96 -7.56 -21.80
CA LYS A 196 8.59 -7.18 -20.53
C LYS A 196 7.59 -7.07 -19.39
N LYS A 197 6.40 -6.56 -19.66
CA LYS A 197 5.33 -6.40 -18.68
C LYS A 197 4.73 -7.73 -18.23
N TYR A 198 4.33 -8.58 -19.18
CA TYR A 198 3.51 -9.75 -18.89
C TYR A 198 4.25 -11.09 -18.89
N SER A 199 5.35 -11.22 -19.66
CA SER A 199 6.01 -12.49 -19.97
C SER A 199 7.52 -12.47 -19.68
N ASP A 200 8.01 -11.50 -18.92
CA ASP A 200 9.45 -11.31 -18.65
C ASP A 200 10.12 -12.55 -18.02
N TYR A 201 9.36 -13.32 -17.26
CA TYR A 201 9.88 -14.46 -16.49
C TYR A 201 9.41 -15.81 -17.01
N ILE A 202 8.92 -15.85 -18.24
CA ILE A 202 8.76 -17.12 -18.99
C ILE A 202 10.14 -17.77 -19.12
N ARG A 203 10.22 -19.07 -18.81
CA ARG A 203 11.50 -19.82 -18.72
C ARG A 203 12.25 -19.97 -20.03
N TYR A 204 11.59 -19.78 -21.16
CA TYR A 204 12.18 -19.89 -22.49
C TYR A 204 12.50 -18.52 -23.07
N PRO A 205 13.60 -18.38 -23.86
CA PRO A 205 13.92 -17.12 -24.50
C PRO A 205 12.83 -16.72 -25.50
N ILE A 206 12.31 -15.51 -25.37
CA ILE A 206 11.42 -14.88 -26.32
C ILE A 206 12.26 -13.96 -27.17
N LYS A 207 12.44 -14.30 -28.44
CA LYS A 207 13.32 -13.58 -29.35
C LYS A 207 12.52 -12.80 -30.38
N MET A 208 13.06 -11.67 -30.79
CA MET A 208 12.51 -10.85 -31.86
C MET A 208 13.64 -10.22 -32.66
N GLU A 209 13.48 -10.13 -34.00
CA GLU A 209 14.35 -9.31 -34.83
C GLU A 209 14.08 -7.83 -34.59
N CYS A 210 15.06 -7.10 -34.07
CA CYS A 210 14.93 -5.69 -33.73
C CYS A 210 15.90 -4.85 -34.56
N ASN A 211 15.45 -3.65 -34.93
CA ASN A 211 16.32 -2.67 -35.57
C ASN A 211 17.19 -1.99 -34.52
N ARG A 212 18.50 -2.12 -34.66
CA ARG A 212 19.48 -1.43 -33.79
C ARG A 212 20.38 -0.53 -34.61
N LYS A 213 20.63 0.67 -34.07
CA LYS A 213 21.66 1.56 -34.59
C LYS A 213 23.02 1.09 -34.07
N LYS A 214 23.86 0.55 -34.95
CA LYS A 214 25.27 0.26 -34.65
C LYS A 214 26.17 1.31 -35.25
N LEU A 215 27.23 1.64 -34.55
CA LEU A 215 28.27 2.53 -35.05
C LEU A 215 28.91 1.86 -36.28
N LYS A 216 28.96 2.58 -37.39
CA LYS A 216 29.52 2.05 -38.66
C LYS A 216 30.99 1.78 -38.47
N GLU A 217 31.46 0.63 -38.96
CA GLU A 217 32.88 0.22 -38.79
C GLU A 217 33.82 1.28 -39.38
N GLY A 218 34.68 1.85 -38.54
CA GLY A 218 35.61 2.92 -38.92
C GLY A 218 35.10 4.36 -38.81
N SER A 219 33.89 4.60 -38.32
CA SER A 219 33.33 5.93 -38.04
C SER A 219 33.12 6.13 -36.54
N ASN A 220 33.27 7.38 -36.06
CA ASN A 220 32.97 7.74 -34.67
C ASN A 220 31.58 8.34 -34.48
N ASP A 221 30.88 8.73 -35.57
CA ASP A 221 29.62 9.50 -35.52
C ASP A 221 28.53 8.97 -36.49
N GLU A 222 28.84 8.04 -37.40
CA GLU A 222 27.85 7.48 -38.33
C GLU A 222 27.30 6.18 -37.78
N TYR A 223 25.98 6.08 -37.74
CA TYR A 223 25.23 4.88 -37.34
C TYR A 223 24.59 4.23 -38.55
N GLU A 224 24.57 2.91 -38.59
CA GLU A 224 23.81 2.13 -39.54
C GLU A 224 22.72 1.30 -38.83
N ASP A 225 21.56 1.14 -39.44
CA ASP A 225 20.48 0.31 -38.93
C ASP A 225 20.80 -1.17 -39.26
N VAL A 226 21.00 -1.95 -38.20
CA VAL A 226 21.28 -3.40 -38.30
C VAL A 226 20.14 -4.17 -37.66
N LYS A 227 19.64 -5.18 -38.35
CA LYS A 227 18.68 -6.14 -37.78
C LYS A 227 19.40 -7.20 -36.96
N GLU A 228 19.02 -7.33 -35.71
CA GLU A 228 19.61 -8.27 -34.76
C GLU A 228 18.53 -9.02 -33.98
N MET A 229 18.70 -10.34 -33.85
CA MET A 229 17.87 -11.15 -32.96
C MET A 229 18.16 -10.82 -31.50
N VAL A 230 17.17 -10.36 -30.78
CA VAL A 230 17.28 -9.94 -29.37
C VAL A 230 16.37 -10.79 -28.51
N THR A 231 16.89 -11.28 -27.39
CA THR A 231 16.07 -11.90 -26.34
C THR A 231 15.39 -10.78 -25.53
N LEU A 232 14.07 -10.79 -25.48
CA LEU A 232 13.26 -9.72 -24.90
C LEU A 232 13.02 -9.91 -23.41
N ASN A 233 12.99 -11.15 -22.92
CA ASN A 233 12.64 -11.52 -21.55
C ASN A 233 13.87 -11.88 -20.70
N SER A 234 13.71 -11.79 -19.37
CA SER A 234 14.78 -12.08 -18.40
C SER A 234 14.88 -13.56 -18.02
N MET A 235 13.84 -14.35 -18.23
CA MET A 235 13.69 -15.79 -17.97
C MET A 235 13.81 -16.20 -16.50
N THR A 236 14.78 -15.69 -15.76
CA THR A 236 15.05 -16.13 -14.38
C THR A 236 14.54 -15.10 -13.37
N PRO A 237 13.45 -15.39 -12.65
CA PRO A 237 12.91 -14.50 -11.65
C PRO A 237 13.81 -14.44 -10.42
N LEU A 238 14.18 -13.21 -9.99
CA LEU A 238 15.05 -12.98 -8.84
C LEU A 238 14.48 -13.61 -7.55
N TRP A 239 13.17 -13.56 -7.38
CA TRP A 239 12.47 -14.08 -6.19
C TRP A 239 12.40 -15.61 -6.08
N LYS A 240 12.77 -16.35 -7.14
CA LYS A 240 12.90 -17.82 -7.11
C LYS A 240 14.33 -18.28 -6.86
N LYS A 241 15.32 -17.38 -6.91
CA LYS A 241 16.70 -17.70 -6.54
C LYS A 241 16.84 -17.87 -5.03
N ASN A 242 17.80 -18.67 -4.60
CA ASN A 242 18.13 -18.73 -3.17
C ASN A 242 18.68 -17.38 -2.71
N LYS A 243 18.10 -16.80 -1.64
CA LYS A 243 18.50 -15.49 -1.13
C LYS A 243 19.97 -15.39 -0.68
N ASN A 244 20.60 -16.52 -0.37
CA ASN A 244 22.02 -16.54 -0.02
C ASN A 244 22.94 -16.35 -1.23
N ASP A 245 22.43 -16.56 -2.43
CA ASP A 245 23.16 -16.44 -3.69
C ASP A 245 22.96 -15.07 -4.36
N ILE A 246 22.11 -14.20 -3.78
CA ILE A 246 21.76 -12.89 -4.32
C ILE A 246 22.50 -11.81 -3.53
N LYS A 247 23.20 -10.94 -4.24
CA LYS A 247 23.84 -9.76 -3.66
C LYS A 247 22.82 -8.63 -3.48
N MET A 248 23.10 -7.71 -2.54
CA MET A 248 22.22 -6.57 -2.29
C MET A 248 22.06 -5.68 -3.54
N GLU A 249 23.14 -5.49 -4.29
CA GLU A 249 23.11 -4.72 -5.54
C GLU A 249 22.12 -5.28 -6.55
N GLU A 250 21.97 -6.62 -6.65
CA GLU A 250 20.98 -7.25 -7.55
C GLU A 250 19.53 -6.92 -7.15
N TYR A 251 19.25 -6.83 -5.84
CA TYR A 251 17.92 -6.41 -5.35
C TYR A 251 17.67 -4.92 -5.62
N GLU A 252 18.68 -4.09 -5.42
CA GLU A 252 18.60 -2.64 -5.64
C GLU A 252 18.39 -2.33 -7.13
N ASP A 253 19.17 -2.95 -8.02
CA ASP A 253 19.03 -2.82 -9.48
C ASP A 253 17.67 -3.33 -9.96
N PHE A 254 17.20 -4.44 -9.39
CA PHE A 254 15.87 -4.95 -9.67
C PHE A 254 14.78 -3.94 -9.28
N TYR A 255 14.88 -3.38 -8.07
CA TYR A 255 13.90 -2.41 -7.56
C TYR A 255 13.86 -1.14 -8.43
N THR A 256 15.02 -0.53 -8.68
CA THR A 256 15.11 0.71 -9.45
C THR A 256 14.64 0.52 -10.89
N GLY A 257 15.03 -0.59 -11.52
CA GLY A 257 14.63 -0.92 -12.89
C GLY A 257 13.15 -1.32 -13.01
N LYS A 258 12.62 -2.08 -12.04
CA LYS A 258 11.23 -2.61 -12.12
C LYS A 258 10.19 -1.56 -11.75
N PHE A 259 10.47 -0.73 -10.75
CA PHE A 259 9.51 0.25 -10.23
C PHE A 259 9.80 1.69 -10.69
N ASN A 260 10.77 1.86 -11.61
CA ASN A 260 11.23 3.16 -12.12
C ASN A 260 11.53 4.16 -10.98
N ASP A 261 12.10 3.64 -9.91
CA ASP A 261 12.53 4.44 -8.79
C ASP A 261 14.02 4.76 -8.93
N TRP A 262 14.40 6.00 -8.70
CA TRP A 262 15.79 6.48 -8.83
C TRP A 262 16.60 6.34 -7.55
N GLU A 263 15.93 6.04 -6.42
CA GLU A 263 16.56 5.77 -5.14
C GLU A 263 16.52 4.27 -4.79
N LYS A 264 17.49 3.84 -3.99
CA LYS A 264 17.53 2.49 -3.44
C LYS A 264 16.47 2.32 -2.35
N PRO A 265 15.91 1.13 -2.17
CA PRO A 265 14.93 0.88 -1.12
C PRO A 265 15.61 0.91 0.26
N LEU A 266 14.89 1.38 1.29
CA LEU A 266 15.32 1.28 2.69
C LEU A 266 15.44 -0.17 3.15
N LYS A 267 14.52 -1.02 2.70
CA LYS A 267 14.47 -2.41 3.14
C LYS A 267 14.04 -3.33 2.01
N VAL A 268 14.71 -4.48 1.94
CA VAL A 268 14.33 -5.59 1.07
C VAL A 268 13.85 -6.76 1.94
N ILE A 269 12.72 -7.35 1.57
CA ILE A 269 12.13 -8.51 2.23
C ILE A 269 11.91 -9.60 1.20
N HIS A 270 12.73 -10.64 1.24
CA HIS A 270 12.60 -11.80 0.35
C HIS A 270 11.97 -12.96 1.11
N ILE A 271 10.86 -13.48 0.61
CA ILE A 271 10.04 -14.51 1.23
C ILE A 271 9.96 -15.71 0.28
N ALA A 272 10.22 -16.89 0.78
CA ALA A 272 9.93 -18.15 0.13
C ALA A 272 9.18 -19.03 1.15
N VAL A 273 7.97 -19.44 0.80
CA VAL A 273 7.11 -20.28 1.64
C VAL A 273 6.75 -21.54 0.86
N GLU A 274 7.06 -22.68 1.44
CA GLU A 274 6.64 -23.99 0.99
C GLU A 274 5.63 -24.55 1.99
N GLY A 275 4.50 -25.07 1.54
CA GLY A 275 3.46 -25.60 2.44
C GLY A 275 2.15 -25.86 1.72
N GLN A 276 1.02 -25.75 2.44
CA GLN A 276 -0.31 -25.91 1.86
C GLN A 276 -0.58 -24.90 0.71
N TYR A 277 0.01 -23.72 0.83
CA TYR A 277 0.03 -22.68 -0.20
C TYR A 277 1.47 -22.22 -0.36
N SER A 278 2.05 -22.52 -1.49
CA SER A 278 3.42 -22.18 -1.82
C SER A 278 3.46 -20.86 -2.58
N TYR A 279 4.33 -19.95 -2.15
CA TYR A 279 4.55 -18.69 -2.84
C TYR A 279 5.94 -18.11 -2.56
N ASN A 280 6.41 -17.33 -3.50
CA ASN A 280 7.57 -16.47 -3.33
C ASN A 280 7.13 -15.01 -3.35
N ALA A 281 7.77 -14.17 -2.56
CA ALA A 281 7.53 -12.73 -2.61
C ALA A 281 8.84 -11.96 -2.46
N LEU A 282 8.92 -10.85 -3.18
CA LEU A 282 10.01 -9.89 -3.07
C LEU A 282 9.41 -8.51 -2.84
N LEU A 283 9.59 -8.00 -1.61
CA LEU A 283 8.98 -6.76 -1.15
C LEU A 283 10.06 -5.73 -0.86
N PHE A 284 9.74 -4.47 -1.09
CA PHE A 284 10.62 -3.34 -0.91
C PHE A 284 9.90 -2.23 -0.13
N ILE A 285 10.59 -1.64 0.82
CA ILE A 285 10.15 -0.41 1.47
C ILE A 285 10.94 0.73 0.83
N PRO A 286 10.30 1.65 0.09
CA PRO A 286 10.96 2.78 -0.55
C PRO A 286 11.66 3.71 0.44
N SER A 287 12.66 4.46 0.00
CA SER A 287 13.36 5.49 0.79
C SER A 287 12.62 6.82 0.87
N HIS A 288 11.55 6.98 0.11
CA HIS A 288 10.70 8.17 0.09
C HIS A 288 9.25 7.80 -0.24
N LEU A 289 8.31 8.66 0.13
CA LEU A 289 6.92 8.52 -0.28
C LEU A 289 6.78 8.77 -1.78
N PRO A 290 5.98 7.94 -2.49
CA PRO A 290 5.58 8.27 -3.86
C PRO A 290 4.94 9.67 -3.91
N TYR A 291 5.24 10.42 -4.96
CA TYR A 291 4.74 11.78 -5.14
C TYR A 291 3.20 11.89 -5.07
N ASP A 292 2.52 10.87 -5.57
CA ASP A 292 1.07 10.77 -5.66
C ASP A 292 0.42 10.05 -4.47
N TYR A 293 1.21 9.65 -3.43
CA TYR A 293 0.74 8.78 -2.34
C TYR A 293 -0.56 9.24 -1.66
N TYR A 294 -0.74 10.54 -1.49
CA TYR A 294 -1.92 11.13 -0.88
C TYR A 294 -2.97 11.62 -1.87
N THR A 295 -2.83 11.30 -3.14
CA THR A 295 -3.80 11.64 -4.18
C THR A 295 -4.79 10.50 -4.39
N LYS A 296 -5.89 10.77 -5.12
CA LYS A 296 -6.87 9.74 -5.48
C LYS A 296 -6.37 8.79 -6.57
N GLU A 297 -5.33 9.19 -7.27
CA GLU A 297 -4.69 8.43 -8.35
C GLU A 297 -3.75 7.35 -7.80
N TYR A 298 -3.33 7.46 -6.53
CA TYR A 298 -2.47 6.45 -5.93
C TYR A 298 -3.21 5.12 -5.73
N GLU A 299 -2.71 4.10 -6.37
CA GLU A 299 -3.19 2.72 -6.21
C GLU A 299 -2.16 1.88 -5.45
N LYS A 300 -2.52 1.47 -4.24
CA LYS A 300 -1.71 0.49 -3.49
C LYS A 300 -1.81 -0.88 -4.14
N GLY A 301 -0.83 -1.71 -3.92
CA GLY A 301 -0.89 -3.13 -4.26
C GLY A 301 0.45 -3.70 -4.70
N LEU A 302 0.56 -5.01 -4.57
CA LEU A 302 1.71 -5.78 -5.05
C LEU A 302 1.40 -6.34 -6.43
N GLN A 303 2.42 -6.49 -7.24
CA GLN A 303 2.30 -7.24 -8.48
C GLN A 303 2.05 -8.72 -8.17
N LEU A 304 1.05 -9.30 -8.80
CA LEU A 304 0.71 -10.70 -8.62
C LEU A 304 1.10 -11.50 -9.87
N TYR A 305 1.95 -12.47 -9.66
CA TYR A 305 2.40 -13.42 -10.69
C TYR A 305 1.84 -14.82 -10.42
N SER A 306 1.64 -15.56 -11.48
CA SER A 306 1.42 -17.01 -11.44
C SER A 306 2.33 -17.67 -12.49
N ASN A 307 3.21 -18.55 -12.05
CA ASN A 307 4.20 -19.23 -12.90
C ASN A 307 5.05 -18.27 -13.77
N GLY A 308 5.44 -17.11 -13.20
CA GLY A 308 6.26 -16.12 -13.91
C GLY A 308 5.48 -15.23 -14.90
N VAL A 309 4.16 -15.37 -14.98
CA VAL A 309 3.27 -14.53 -15.80
C VAL A 309 2.58 -13.50 -14.91
N LEU A 310 2.61 -12.23 -15.29
CA LEU A 310 1.92 -11.16 -14.56
C LEU A 310 0.39 -11.32 -14.73
N ILE A 311 -0.30 -11.40 -13.58
CA ILE A 311 -1.75 -11.52 -13.50
C ILE A 311 -2.38 -10.16 -13.19
N MET A 312 -1.87 -9.48 -12.16
CA MET A 312 -2.34 -8.16 -11.74
C MET A 312 -1.14 -7.28 -11.41
N ASP A 313 -1.14 -6.06 -11.91
CA ASP A 313 -0.07 -5.08 -11.62
C ASP A 313 -0.21 -4.46 -10.22
N LYS A 314 -1.45 -4.32 -9.74
CA LYS A 314 -1.81 -3.75 -8.45
C LYS A 314 -2.85 -4.62 -7.74
N CYS A 315 -2.41 -5.65 -7.04
CA CYS A 315 -3.29 -6.47 -6.19
C CYS A 315 -3.41 -5.83 -4.80
N ALA A 316 -4.44 -4.99 -4.62
CA ALA A 316 -4.67 -4.24 -3.39
C ALA A 316 -4.96 -5.14 -2.18
N ASP A 317 -5.55 -6.32 -2.40
CA ASP A 317 -5.94 -7.27 -1.34
C ASP A 317 -4.73 -7.92 -0.64
N LEU A 318 -3.53 -7.80 -1.20
CA LEU A 318 -2.31 -8.34 -0.61
C LEU A 318 -1.72 -7.47 0.51
N LEU A 319 -2.14 -6.20 0.61
CA LEU A 319 -1.62 -5.26 1.59
C LEU A 319 -2.74 -4.55 2.34
N PRO A 320 -2.66 -4.44 3.68
CA PRO A 320 -3.51 -3.51 4.41
C PRO A 320 -3.12 -2.06 4.07
N ASP A 321 -4.04 -1.12 4.29
CA ASP A 321 -3.83 0.30 3.92
C ASP A 321 -2.60 0.91 4.59
N PHE A 322 -2.35 0.55 5.85
CA PHE A 322 -1.20 1.06 6.60
C PHE A 322 0.18 0.54 6.12
N PHE A 323 0.20 -0.48 5.25
CA PHE A 323 1.39 -0.93 4.53
C PHE A 323 1.29 -0.65 3.03
N GLY A 324 0.36 0.20 2.61
CA GLY A 324 0.15 0.56 1.21
C GLY A 324 1.38 1.15 0.50
N PHE A 325 2.36 1.63 1.23
CA PHE A 325 3.63 2.13 0.72
C PHE A 325 4.61 1.04 0.26
N VAL A 326 4.38 -0.22 0.64
CA VAL A 326 5.26 -1.34 0.27
C VAL A 326 5.07 -1.65 -1.21
N LYS A 327 6.16 -1.63 -1.96
CA LYS A 327 6.23 -2.07 -3.36
C LYS A 327 6.73 -3.51 -3.44
N GLY A 328 6.43 -4.20 -4.51
CA GLY A 328 6.95 -5.56 -4.68
C GLY A 328 6.03 -6.45 -5.46
N LEU A 329 6.29 -7.75 -5.33
CA LEU A 329 5.55 -8.78 -6.06
C LEU A 329 5.36 -10.04 -5.22
N VAL A 330 4.36 -10.82 -5.63
CA VAL A 330 4.07 -12.16 -5.14
C VAL A 330 3.91 -13.08 -6.33
N ASP A 331 4.55 -14.24 -6.33
CA ASP A 331 4.41 -15.29 -7.33
C ASP A 331 3.94 -16.58 -6.66
N SER A 332 2.76 -17.07 -7.02
CA SER A 332 2.19 -18.31 -6.50
C SER A 332 1.59 -19.14 -7.61
N GLN A 333 1.84 -20.46 -7.53
CA GLN A 333 1.31 -21.44 -8.47
C GLN A 333 -0.11 -21.91 -8.12
N ASP A 334 -0.48 -21.75 -6.83
CA ASP A 334 -1.69 -22.33 -6.25
C ASP A 334 -2.93 -21.44 -6.37
N LEU A 335 -2.83 -20.27 -7.00
CA LEU A 335 -3.92 -19.29 -7.07
C LEU A 335 -5.06 -19.77 -7.96
N SER A 336 -6.29 -19.69 -7.44
CA SER A 336 -7.52 -19.91 -8.20
C SER A 336 -7.84 -18.66 -9.02
N LEU A 337 -7.36 -18.62 -10.25
CA LEU A 337 -7.59 -17.51 -11.17
C LEU A 337 -8.97 -17.65 -11.83
N ASN A 338 -9.62 -16.52 -12.14
CA ASN A 338 -10.79 -16.52 -13.02
C ASN A 338 -10.37 -16.79 -14.47
N ILE A 339 -11.34 -16.92 -15.35
CA ILE A 339 -11.11 -17.27 -16.77
C ILE A 339 -10.21 -16.23 -17.47
N SER A 340 -10.39 -14.93 -17.18
CA SER A 340 -9.58 -13.85 -17.76
C SER A 340 -8.21 -13.68 -17.11
N ARG A 341 -7.99 -14.29 -15.94
CA ARG A 341 -6.83 -14.04 -15.07
C ARG A 341 -6.64 -12.56 -14.67
N GLU A 342 -7.65 -11.72 -14.85
CA GLU A 342 -7.60 -10.32 -14.47
C GLU A 342 -8.23 -10.08 -13.09
N LEU A 343 -9.04 -11.02 -12.60
CA LEU A 343 -9.72 -10.95 -11.32
C LEU A 343 -9.50 -12.25 -10.54
N LEU A 344 -9.27 -12.12 -9.26
CA LEU A 344 -9.28 -13.25 -8.34
C LEU A 344 -10.72 -13.50 -7.88
N GLN A 345 -11.18 -14.73 -7.96
CA GLN A 345 -12.39 -15.13 -7.26
C GLN A 345 -12.04 -15.12 -5.76
N HIS A 346 -12.90 -14.53 -4.90
CA HIS A 346 -12.76 -14.45 -3.43
C HIS A 346 -11.92 -15.60 -2.85
N ASP A 347 -10.61 -15.50 -3.02
CA ASP A 347 -9.74 -16.64 -2.81
C ASP A 347 -9.29 -16.68 -1.35
N ARG A 348 -9.63 -17.78 -0.67
CA ARG A 348 -9.13 -18.08 0.66
C ARG A 348 -7.60 -18.11 0.71
N GLN A 349 -6.98 -18.53 -0.38
CA GLN A 349 -5.51 -18.62 -0.53
C GLN A 349 -4.90 -17.22 -0.51
N LEU A 350 -5.46 -16.28 -1.28
CA LEU A 350 -5.00 -14.89 -1.31
C LEU A 350 -5.03 -14.25 0.08
N LYS A 351 -6.12 -14.49 0.85
CA LYS A 351 -6.23 -13.97 2.22
C LYS A 351 -5.16 -14.55 3.16
N VAL A 352 -4.81 -15.82 2.99
CA VAL A 352 -3.73 -16.45 3.77
C VAL A 352 -2.38 -15.86 3.40
N ILE A 353 -2.11 -15.69 2.09
CA ILE A 353 -0.88 -15.06 1.59
C ILE A 353 -0.78 -13.62 2.11
N ALA A 354 -1.85 -12.82 1.98
CA ALA A 354 -1.91 -11.45 2.48
C ALA A 354 -1.61 -11.36 3.98
N LYS A 355 -2.21 -12.24 4.79
CA LYS A 355 -1.95 -12.29 6.23
C LYS A 355 -0.51 -12.65 6.57
N ASN A 356 0.08 -13.58 5.83
CA ASN A 356 1.48 -13.95 6.01
C ASN A 356 2.42 -12.80 5.63
N ILE A 357 2.12 -12.09 4.54
CA ILE A 357 2.85 -10.89 4.10
C ILE A 357 2.77 -9.80 5.17
N GLU A 358 1.56 -9.48 5.67
CA GLU A 358 1.34 -8.52 6.76
C GLU A 358 2.22 -8.86 7.98
N ASN A 359 2.17 -10.12 8.43
CA ASN A 359 2.96 -10.58 9.57
C ASN A 359 4.46 -10.49 9.31
N LYS A 360 4.90 -10.80 8.08
CA LYS A 360 6.32 -10.75 7.71
C LYS A 360 6.85 -9.32 7.64
N ILE A 361 6.09 -8.39 7.05
CA ILE A 361 6.45 -6.96 7.05
C ILE A 361 6.56 -6.48 8.49
N LYS A 362 5.55 -6.75 9.34
CA LYS A 362 5.57 -6.39 10.75
C LYS A 362 6.82 -6.91 11.46
N ALA A 363 7.13 -8.19 11.31
CA ALA A 363 8.29 -8.81 11.95
C ALA A 363 9.63 -8.20 11.50
N GLU A 364 9.75 -7.81 10.23
CA GLU A 364 10.95 -7.12 9.73
C GLU A 364 11.06 -5.69 10.27
N LEU A 365 9.92 -4.98 10.44
CA LEU A 365 9.90 -3.67 11.08
C LEU A 365 10.27 -3.76 12.56
N GLU A 366 9.72 -4.73 13.30
CA GLU A 366 10.09 -5.00 14.70
C GLU A 366 11.57 -5.35 14.86
N LYS A 367 12.10 -6.14 13.91
CA LYS A 367 13.53 -6.46 13.87
C LYS A 367 14.37 -5.22 13.62
N MET A 368 13.98 -4.39 12.66
CA MET A 368 14.67 -3.13 12.35
C MET A 368 14.66 -2.17 13.54
N LEU A 369 13.53 -2.04 14.23
CA LEU A 369 13.40 -1.24 15.45
C LEU A 369 14.37 -1.67 16.56
N LYS A 370 14.62 -2.97 16.70
CA LYS A 370 15.51 -3.53 17.74
C LYS A 370 16.99 -3.51 17.34
N GLU A 371 17.29 -3.86 16.10
CA GLU A 371 18.66 -4.10 15.64
C GLU A 371 19.29 -2.89 14.94
N ASN A 372 18.48 -2.01 14.33
CA ASN A 372 18.93 -0.84 13.57
C ASN A 372 17.99 0.36 13.79
N ARG A 373 18.05 0.92 14.99
CA ARG A 373 17.18 2.01 15.44
C ARG A 373 17.21 3.23 14.52
N GLU A 374 18.38 3.63 14.05
CA GLU A 374 18.54 4.83 13.20
C GLU A 374 17.83 4.67 11.85
N GLU A 375 17.92 3.49 11.24
CA GLU A 375 17.17 3.20 10.00
C GLU A 375 15.67 3.14 10.25
N TYR A 376 15.23 2.59 11.40
CA TYR A 376 13.83 2.56 11.75
C TYR A 376 13.26 3.97 11.97
N GLU A 377 14.01 4.85 12.64
CA GLU A 377 13.61 6.25 12.83
C GLU A 377 13.44 6.98 11.49
N LYS A 378 14.38 6.78 10.53
CA LYS A 378 14.24 7.30 9.16
C LYS A 378 12.98 6.77 8.47
N LEU A 379 12.71 5.46 8.59
CA LEU A 379 11.49 4.86 8.08
C LEU A 379 10.26 5.50 8.73
N PHE A 380 10.31 5.69 10.04
CA PHE A 380 9.19 6.25 10.80
C PHE A 380 8.96 7.74 10.48
N GLU A 381 9.99 8.51 10.19
CA GLU A 381 9.86 9.90 9.70
C GLU A 381 9.08 9.96 8.38
N ILE A 382 9.22 8.94 7.52
CA ILE A 382 8.55 8.88 6.22
C ILE A 382 7.15 8.28 6.33
N TYR A 383 7.02 7.16 7.05
CA TYR A 383 5.81 6.32 7.06
C TYR A 383 5.09 6.26 8.41
N GLY A 384 5.57 6.96 9.42
CA GLY A 384 5.00 6.94 10.78
C GLY A 384 3.54 7.36 10.82
N THR A 385 3.18 8.38 10.05
CA THR A 385 1.80 8.85 9.92
C THR A 385 0.86 7.75 9.41
N GLN A 386 1.29 6.94 8.43
CA GLN A 386 0.50 5.81 7.89
C GLN A 386 0.30 4.72 8.96
N LEU A 387 1.36 4.39 9.72
CA LEU A 387 1.27 3.43 10.81
C LEU A 387 0.33 3.91 11.91
N LYS A 388 0.37 5.19 12.24
CA LYS A 388 -0.53 5.84 13.20
C LYS A 388 -1.98 5.82 12.70
N PHE A 389 -2.23 6.19 11.45
CA PHE A 389 -3.56 6.09 10.85
C PHE A 389 -4.07 4.65 10.84
N GLY A 390 -3.22 3.66 10.52
CA GLY A 390 -3.58 2.25 10.57
C GLY A 390 -3.96 1.77 11.97
N ALA A 391 -3.32 2.31 13.02
CA ALA A 391 -3.66 2.01 14.41
C ALA A 391 -4.99 2.65 14.83
N TYR A 392 -5.35 3.81 14.26
CA TYR A 392 -6.59 4.53 14.52
C TYR A 392 -7.79 3.98 13.74
N GLU A 393 -7.56 3.52 12.50
CA GLU A 393 -8.58 3.10 11.55
C GLU A 393 -9.53 2.04 12.14
N GLY A 394 -10.82 2.10 11.73
CA GLY A 394 -11.83 1.15 12.18
C GLY A 394 -11.97 1.10 13.71
N TYR A 395 -11.87 2.25 14.37
CA TYR A 395 -11.90 2.36 15.84
C TYR A 395 -10.82 1.51 16.53
N GLY A 396 -9.64 1.43 15.92
CA GLY A 396 -8.47 0.75 16.49
C GLY A 396 -8.44 -0.77 16.30
N ILE A 397 -9.06 -1.28 15.25
CA ILE A 397 -9.05 -2.72 14.95
C ILE A 397 -7.63 -3.28 14.79
N ASN A 398 -6.68 -2.45 14.36
CA ASN A 398 -5.29 -2.82 14.14
C ASN A 398 -4.34 -2.32 15.25
N LYS A 399 -4.86 -1.66 16.31
CA LYS A 399 -4.03 -1.06 17.37
C LYS A 399 -3.04 -2.05 18.00
N ASP A 400 -3.49 -3.27 18.31
CA ASP A 400 -2.64 -4.30 18.92
C ASP A 400 -1.54 -4.85 17.99
N LYS A 401 -1.72 -4.71 16.69
CA LYS A 401 -0.70 -5.08 15.71
C LYS A 401 0.40 -4.03 15.61
N LEU A 402 0.04 -2.74 15.76
CA LEU A 402 0.89 -1.61 15.41
C LEU A 402 1.47 -0.87 16.63
N LYS A 403 0.86 -0.99 17.83
CA LYS A 403 1.23 -0.22 19.03
C LYS A 403 2.71 -0.25 19.39
N ASP A 404 3.38 -1.39 19.14
CA ASP A 404 4.81 -1.58 19.47
C ASP A 404 5.75 -1.03 18.38
N LEU A 405 5.20 -0.63 17.23
CA LEU A 405 5.92 0.01 16.12
C LEU A 405 5.82 1.53 16.15
N LEU A 406 4.94 2.10 16.99
CA LEU A 406 4.73 3.55 17.03
C LEU A 406 5.81 4.25 17.85
N LEU A 407 6.28 5.38 17.33
CA LEU A 407 7.23 6.25 18.00
C LEU A 407 6.57 7.60 18.33
N PHE A 408 6.93 8.15 19.49
CA PHE A 408 6.51 9.45 19.93
C PHE A 408 7.71 10.23 20.48
N LYS A 409 7.69 11.56 20.34
CA LYS A 409 8.75 12.40 20.91
C LYS A 409 8.63 12.42 22.43
N SER A 410 9.74 12.23 23.15
CA SER A 410 9.77 12.21 24.61
C SER A 410 10.37 13.49 25.19
N SER A 411 9.82 13.98 26.32
CA SER A 411 10.38 15.09 27.08
C SER A 411 11.71 14.74 27.76
N LYS A 412 11.94 13.48 28.09
CA LYS A 412 13.10 13.04 28.87
C LYS A 412 14.38 12.91 28.05
N GLU A 413 14.25 12.39 26.83
CA GLU A 413 15.39 12.14 25.96
C GLU A 413 15.48 13.10 24.77
N GLU A 414 14.41 13.86 24.54
CA GLU A 414 14.21 14.70 23.36
C GLU A 414 14.34 13.91 22.03
N LYS A 415 14.12 12.59 22.12
CA LYS A 415 14.19 11.62 21.02
C LYS A 415 12.84 10.97 20.77
N MET A 416 12.73 10.28 19.66
CA MET A 416 11.63 9.37 19.40
C MET A 416 11.76 8.13 20.27
N VAL A 417 10.69 7.74 20.96
CA VAL A 417 10.64 6.59 21.86
C VAL A 417 9.41 5.74 21.58
N THR A 418 9.52 4.44 21.84
CA THR A 418 8.37 3.55 21.86
C THR A 418 7.60 3.67 23.17
N LEU A 419 6.35 3.23 23.19
CA LEU A 419 5.57 3.15 24.42
C LEU A 419 6.19 2.18 25.44
N ALA A 420 6.84 1.12 24.97
CA ALA A 420 7.56 0.18 25.85
C ALA A 420 8.76 0.84 26.54
N GLU A 421 9.54 1.66 25.83
CA GLU A 421 10.65 2.43 26.38
C GLU A 421 10.15 3.46 27.41
N TYR A 422 9.05 4.16 27.12
CA TYR A 422 8.43 5.07 28.10
C TYR A 422 8.05 4.33 29.39
N VAL A 423 7.29 3.24 29.28
CA VAL A 423 6.83 2.47 30.46
C VAL A 423 8.01 1.91 31.26
N SER A 424 9.10 1.49 30.60
CA SER A 424 10.30 1.00 31.29
C SER A 424 11.02 2.05 32.14
N ARG A 425 10.80 3.34 31.85
CA ARG A 425 11.41 4.49 32.54
C ARG A 425 10.46 5.19 33.52
N MET A 426 9.23 4.72 33.65
CA MET A 426 8.27 5.27 34.62
C MET A 426 8.85 5.22 36.03
N VAL A 427 8.69 6.30 36.77
CA VAL A 427 9.17 6.40 38.14
C VAL A 427 8.18 5.77 39.12
N GLU A 428 8.65 5.41 40.32
CA GLU A 428 7.80 4.84 41.36
C GLU A 428 6.62 5.78 41.71
N GLY A 429 5.41 5.21 41.75
CA GLY A 429 4.17 5.99 41.98
C GLY A 429 3.55 6.61 40.72
N GLN A 430 4.20 6.52 39.56
CA GLN A 430 3.60 6.91 38.29
C GLN A 430 2.63 5.84 37.81
N GLU A 431 1.35 6.18 37.68
CA GLU A 431 0.30 5.22 37.28
C GLU A 431 -0.03 5.28 35.77
N ASP A 432 0.08 6.48 35.19
CA ASP A 432 -0.40 6.77 33.84
C ASP A 432 0.74 7.20 32.90
N ILE A 433 0.50 7.07 31.59
CA ILE A 433 1.34 7.60 30.52
C ILE A 433 0.86 9.02 30.20
N TYR A 434 1.69 10.03 30.47
CA TYR A 434 1.35 11.42 30.25
C TYR A 434 1.72 11.87 28.83
N TYR A 435 0.85 12.65 28.21
CA TYR A 435 1.11 13.30 26.94
C TYR A 435 0.59 14.73 26.92
N ALA A 436 1.18 15.55 26.06
CA ALA A 436 0.70 16.88 25.71
C ALA A 436 0.76 17.06 24.20
N ASN A 437 -0.22 17.76 23.65
CA ASN A 437 -0.33 17.99 22.21
C ASN A 437 -0.23 19.50 21.89
N GLY A 438 0.25 19.79 20.70
CA GLY A 438 0.38 21.15 20.19
C GLY A 438 1.12 21.19 18.86
N GLU A 439 1.05 22.32 18.16
CA GLU A 439 1.64 22.47 16.82
C GLU A 439 3.15 22.24 16.75
N THR A 440 3.87 22.56 17.83
CA THR A 440 5.32 22.39 17.91
C THR A 440 5.75 21.98 19.32
N ILE A 441 6.90 21.33 19.43
CA ILE A 441 7.48 20.93 20.72
C ILE A 441 7.70 22.15 21.63
N ASP A 442 8.15 23.27 21.08
CA ASP A 442 8.39 24.49 21.87
C ASP A 442 7.09 25.07 22.44
N LYS A 443 5.98 25.03 21.67
CA LYS A 443 4.67 25.41 22.19
C LYS A 443 4.22 24.47 23.32
N ILE A 444 4.38 23.16 23.15
CA ILE A 444 4.04 22.17 24.18
C ILE A 444 4.86 22.41 25.46
N LYS A 445 6.17 22.60 25.34
CA LYS A 445 7.04 22.90 26.48
C LYS A 445 6.67 24.20 27.20
N GLY A 446 6.09 25.17 26.49
CA GLY A 446 5.62 26.43 27.01
C GLY A 446 4.27 26.40 27.74
N LEU A 447 3.55 25.25 27.69
CA LEU A 447 2.27 25.10 28.37
C LEU A 447 2.45 25.04 29.88
N PRO A 448 1.72 25.88 30.67
CA PRO A 448 1.81 25.87 32.12
C PRO A 448 1.53 24.51 32.78
N GLN A 449 0.65 23.71 32.18
CA GLN A 449 0.24 22.40 32.68
C GLN A 449 1.38 21.37 32.61
N VAL A 450 2.27 21.51 31.64
CA VAL A 450 3.43 20.63 31.41
C VAL A 450 4.45 20.79 32.56
N GLU A 451 4.64 22.00 33.05
CA GLU A 451 5.64 22.31 34.09
C GLU A 451 5.44 21.47 35.37
N SER A 452 4.22 21.28 35.81
CA SER A 452 3.93 20.55 37.04
C SER A 452 4.23 19.06 36.98
N VAL A 453 3.98 18.45 35.81
CA VAL A 453 4.22 17.03 35.58
C VAL A 453 5.73 16.77 35.47
N LEU A 454 6.45 17.65 34.76
CA LEU A 454 7.91 17.58 34.63
C LEU A 454 8.62 17.80 35.98
N ASN A 455 8.12 18.73 36.84
CA ASN A 455 8.69 18.98 38.17
C ASN A 455 8.61 17.77 39.12
N LYS A 456 7.68 16.84 38.87
CA LYS A 456 7.61 15.55 39.56
C LYS A 456 8.54 14.48 38.97
N GLY A 457 9.27 14.82 37.92
CA GLY A 457 10.17 13.91 37.23
C GLY A 457 9.45 12.90 36.31
N TYR A 458 8.17 13.15 36.01
CA TYR A 458 7.41 12.32 35.08
C TYR A 458 7.75 12.68 33.65
N GLU A 459 7.85 11.66 32.80
CA GLU A 459 8.06 11.79 31.36
C GLU A 459 6.74 12.18 30.66
N ILE A 460 6.81 13.02 29.63
CA ILE A 460 5.67 13.44 28.81
C ILE A 460 5.97 13.12 27.35
N LEU A 461 5.00 12.50 26.66
CA LEU A 461 5.04 12.35 25.21
C LEU A 461 4.57 13.65 24.56
N TYR A 462 5.35 14.20 23.66
CA TYR A 462 5.01 15.39 22.86
C TYR A 462 4.36 14.97 21.55
N LEU A 463 3.10 15.30 21.38
CA LEU A 463 2.29 14.94 20.22
C LEU A 463 2.19 16.16 19.30
N THR A 464 2.81 16.06 18.14
CA THR A 464 2.85 17.16 17.16
C THR A 464 2.12 16.86 15.87
N GLU A 465 1.70 15.62 15.66
CA GLU A 465 0.90 15.22 14.49
C GLU A 465 -0.58 15.16 14.84
N ASN A 466 -1.43 15.62 13.94
CA ASN A 466 -2.88 15.67 14.14
C ASN A 466 -3.51 14.31 14.50
N VAL A 467 -2.93 13.21 14.06
CA VAL A 467 -3.44 11.86 14.32
C VAL A 467 -3.04 11.31 15.70
N ASP A 468 -1.99 11.84 16.31
CA ASP A 468 -1.37 11.28 17.52
C ASP A 468 -2.36 11.08 18.67
N GLU A 469 -3.09 12.13 19.02
CA GLU A 469 -4.04 12.08 20.15
C GLU A 469 -5.21 11.13 19.86
N PHE A 470 -5.69 11.09 18.63
CA PHE A 470 -6.75 10.15 18.22
C PHE A 470 -6.28 8.69 18.36
N VAL A 471 -5.03 8.40 18.01
CA VAL A 471 -4.43 7.07 18.18
C VAL A 471 -4.40 6.69 19.66
N LEU A 472 -3.90 7.57 20.54
CA LEU A 472 -3.81 7.27 21.97
C LEU A 472 -5.19 7.10 22.61
N GLN A 473 -6.20 7.90 22.17
CA GLN A 473 -7.58 7.74 22.65
C GLN A 473 -8.19 6.41 22.26
N VAL A 474 -7.98 5.96 21.01
CA VAL A 474 -8.49 4.66 20.54
C VAL A 474 -7.73 3.51 21.20
N MET A 475 -6.44 3.67 21.46
CA MET A 475 -5.64 2.68 22.20
C MET A 475 -6.07 2.54 23.65
N MET A 476 -6.51 3.63 24.30
CA MET A 476 -6.96 3.75 25.69
C MET A 476 -5.86 3.52 26.73
N GLU A 477 -5.07 2.47 26.58
CA GLU A 477 -4.00 2.08 27.50
C GLU A 477 -2.88 1.32 26.79
N TYR A 478 -1.71 1.28 27.41
CA TYR A 478 -0.59 0.43 27.01
C TYR A 478 -0.01 -0.30 28.23
N ASN A 479 0.03 -1.63 28.20
CA ASN A 479 0.49 -2.49 29.31
C ASN A 479 -0.19 -2.16 30.66
N GLY A 480 -1.50 -1.89 30.63
CA GLY A 480 -2.31 -1.54 31.80
C GLY A 480 -2.11 -0.11 32.32
N LYS A 481 -1.36 0.73 31.61
CA LYS A 481 -1.17 2.14 31.90
C LYS A 481 -2.03 2.98 30.98
N LYS A 482 -2.90 3.84 31.53
CA LYS A 482 -3.79 4.70 30.74
C LYS A 482 -3.04 5.89 30.17
N PHE A 483 -3.50 6.37 29.02
CA PHE A 483 -3.03 7.64 28.46
C PHE A 483 -3.78 8.80 29.08
N LYS A 484 -3.03 9.83 29.51
CA LYS A 484 -3.60 11.05 30.09
C LYS A 484 -3.02 12.30 29.47
N ASN A 485 -3.90 13.15 28.94
CA ASN A 485 -3.55 14.48 28.46
C ASN A 485 -3.27 15.40 29.65
N VAL A 486 -2.07 15.98 29.75
CA VAL A 486 -1.71 16.90 30.84
C VAL A 486 -2.55 18.19 30.84
N CYS A 487 -3.17 18.54 29.73
CA CYS A 487 -4.09 19.66 29.59
C CYS A 487 -5.54 19.33 29.97
N ALA A 488 -5.85 18.08 30.40
CA ALA A 488 -7.17 17.73 30.91
C ALA A 488 -7.35 18.24 32.36
N ASP A 489 -8.59 18.55 32.73
CA ASP A 489 -8.95 19.12 34.05
C ASP A 489 -8.83 18.11 35.20
N ASN A 490 -8.84 16.79 34.86
CA ASN A 490 -8.81 15.69 35.82
C ASN A 490 -7.39 15.20 36.15
N ILE A 491 -6.36 15.91 35.73
CA ILE A 491 -4.97 15.60 36.09
C ILE A 491 -4.66 16.21 37.45
N ASP A 492 -4.52 15.34 38.42
CA ASP A 492 -4.07 15.76 39.77
C ASP A 492 -2.83 14.93 40.13
N VAL A 493 -1.72 15.63 40.23
CA VAL A 493 -0.43 15.06 40.63
C VAL A 493 -0.14 15.35 42.13
N GLY A 494 -1.12 15.88 42.92
CA GLY A 494 -0.99 16.21 44.35
C GLY A 494 -1.15 15.00 45.28
N THR A 495 -0.72 15.16 46.52
CA THR A 495 -1.03 14.21 47.61
C THR A 495 -2.51 14.30 48.01
N GLU A 496 -3.02 13.29 48.72
CA GLU A 496 -4.41 13.28 49.21
C GLU A 496 -4.73 14.49 50.06
N GLU A 497 -3.81 14.88 50.94
CA GLU A 497 -3.94 16.10 51.79
C GLU A 497 -4.02 17.39 50.93
N GLU A 498 -3.20 17.48 49.87
CA GLU A 498 -3.24 18.63 48.95
C GLU A 498 -4.56 18.69 48.19
N ARG A 499 -5.13 17.56 47.81
CA ARG A 499 -6.43 17.44 47.13
C ARG A 499 -7.58 17.92 48.01
N GLU A 500 -7.63 17.45 49.28
CA GLU A 500 -8.64 17.87 50.24
C GLU A 500 -8.54 19.37 50.56
N ALA A 501 -7.32 19.87 50.73
CA ALA A 501 -7.09 21.30 50.94
C ALA A 501 -7.55 22.16 49.75
N LEU A 502 -7.26 21.68 48.50
CA LEU A 502 -7.69 22.39 47.30
C LEU A 502 -9.21 22.36 47.10
N LYS A 503 -9.86 21.24 47.39
CA LYS A 503 -11.31 21.11 47.37
C LYS A 503 -11.97 22.08 48.32
N LYS A 504 -11.50 22.12 49.57
CA LYS A 504 -11.98 23.07 50.56
C LYS A 504 -11.77 24.53 50.15
N LEU A 505 -10.60 24.85 49.55
CA LEU A 505 -10.33 26.20 49.06
C LEU A 505 -11.33 26.62 47.97
N ASN A 506 -11.68 25.71 47.05
CA ASN A 506 -12.66 25.98 46.01
C ASN A 506 -14.08 26.14 46.60
N GLU A 507 -14.46 25.31 47.57
CA GLU A 507 -15.73 25.42 48.27
C GLU A 507 -15.84 26.75 49.03
N ASP A 508 -14.81 27.15 49.80
CA ASP A 508 -14.76 28.39 50.57
C ASP A 508 -14.82 29.65 49.68
N ASN A 509 -14.40 29.58 48.41
CA ASN A 509 -14.40 30.72 47.48
C ASN A 509 -15.46 30.60 46.37
N LYS A 510 -16.43 29.69 46.51
CA LYS A 510 -17.41 29.38 45.48
C LYS A 510 -18.16 30.60 44.96
N GLU A 511 -18.65 31.48 45.86
CA GLU A 511 -19.38 32.67 45.45
C GLU A 511 -18.54 33.62 44.57
N MET A 512 -17.26 33.76 44.87
CA MET A 512 -16.33 34.55 44.05
C MET A 512 -16.14 33.92 42.67
N LEU A 513 -15.89 32.60 42.61
CA LEU A 513 -15.70 31.86 41.37
C LEU A 513 -16.95 31.87 40.49
N ASP A 514 -18.15 31.82 41.10
CA ASP A 514 -19.43 31.93 40.38
C ASP A 514 -19.60 33.34 39.75
N VAL A 515 -19.26 34.44 40.48
CA VAL A 515 -19.25 35.80 39.92
C VAL A 515 -18.25 35.95 38.77
N MET A 516 -17.08 35.34 38.89
CA MET A 516 -16.08 35.32 37.83
C MET A 516 -16.58 34.55 36.62
N LYS A 517 -17.21 33.40 36.85
CA LYS A 517 -17.77 32.55 35.78
C LYS A 517 -18.87 33.27 34.99
N GLU A 518 -19.74 34.04 35.64
CA GLU A 518 -20.75 34.85 34.96
C GLU A 518 -20.15 35.80 33.90
N ALA A 519 -18.93 36.33 34.13
CA ALA A 519 -18.28 37.26 33.21
C ALA A 519 -17.82 36.64 31.90
N ILE A 520 -17.63 35.29 31.85
CA ILE A 520 -17.10 34.50 30.71
C ILE A 520 -17.90 33.21 30.49
N SER A 521 -19.15 33.15 30.97
CA SER A 521 -19.98 31.93 30.99
C SER A 521 -20.33 31.37 29.60
N ALA A 522 -20.24 32.18 28.55
CA ALA A 522 -20.46 31.72 27.18
C ALA A 522 -19.35 30.76 26.66
N ASP A 523 -18.15 30.85 27.26
CA ASP A 523 -16.93 30.24 26.73
C ASP A 523 -16.30 29.20 27.65
N VAL A 524 -16.67 29.19 28.95
CA VAL A 524 -16.00 28.38 29.97
C VAL A 524 -17.03 27.60 30.80
N GLN A 525 -16.79 26.33 31.03
CA GLN A 525 -17.66 25.46 31.84
C GLN A 525 -17.51 25.72 33.31
N ASP A 526 -16.29 26.01 33.76
CA ASP A 526 -16.01 26.24 35.17
C ASP A 526 -14.77 27.10 35.38
N ILE A 527 -14.64 27.71 36.61
CA ILE A 527 -13.44 28.38 37.09
C ILE A 527 -13.09 27.78 38.44
N LYS A 528 -11.83 27.43 38.65
CA LYS A 528 -11.37 26.86 39.92
C LYS A 528 -9.94 27.24 40.25
N PHE A 529 -9.59 27.20 41.54
CA PHE A 529 -8.19 27.22 41.95
C PHE A 529 -7.53 25.87 41.68
N THR A 530 -6.25 25.93 41.38
CA THR A 530 -5.42 24.74 41.12
C THR A 530 -4.07 24.81 41.81
N ASN A 531 -3.48 23.66 42.11
CA ASN A 531 -2.11 23.52 42.62
C ASN A 531 -1.11 23.07 41.52
N ARG A 532 -1.59 22.90 40.30
CA ARG A 532 -0.73 22.42 39.19
C ARG A 532 0.14 23.51 38.58
N LEU A 533 -0.09 24.76 38.87
CA LEU A 533 0.68 25.88 38.33
C LEU A 533 1.74 26.33 39.34
N THR A 534 2.95 26.62 38.83
CA THR A 534 4.07 27.13 39.63
C THR A 534 4.27 28.63 39.44
N LYS A 535 4.60 29.05 38.23
CA LYS A 535 4.93 30.44 37.88
C LYS A 535 3.78 31.20 37.23
N HIS A 536 2.95 30.47 36.48
CA HIS A 536 1.88 31.07 35.69
C HIS A 536 0.66 31.36 36.54
N PRO A 537 -0.03 32.51 36.32
CA PRO A 537 -1.23 32.87 37.08
C PRO A 537 -2.44 32.02 36.75
N VAL A 538 -2.60 31.64 35.49
CA VAL A 538 -3.75 30.89 34.96
C VAL A 538 -3.36 29.94 33.86
N CYS A 539 -4.20 28.94 33.62
CA CYS A 539 -4.20 28.11 32.40
C CYS A 539 -5.62 27.71 32.01
N LEU A 540 -5.79 27.24 30.79
CA LEU A 540 -7.00 26.55 30.36
C LEU A 540 -6.77 25.03 30.38
N THR A 541 -7.75 24.32 30.94
CA THR A 541 -7.83 22.86 30.84
C THR A 541 -9.12 22.45 30.16
N THR A 542 -9.23 21.20 29.75
CA THR A 542 -10.42 20.70 29.07
C THR A 542 -11.13 19.64 29.91
N GLU A 543 -12.45 19.76 29.98
CA GLU A 543 -13.33 18.75 30.57
C GLU A 543 -13.81 17.76 29.51
N GLY A 544 -13.70 16.47 29.82
CA GLY A 544 -14.12 15.39 28.89
C GLY A 544 -13.02 14.92 27.96
N GLY A 545 -13.43 14.19 26.91
CA GLY A 545 -12.49 13.50 26.00
C GLY A 545 -11.99 14.34 24.82
N LEU A 546 -12.47 15.59 24.65
CA LEU A 546 -12.11 16.44 23.51
C LEU A 546 -11.13 17.52 23.97
N SER A 547 -9.89 17.45 23.49
CA SER A 547 -8.89 18.49 23.75
C SER A 547 -9.06 19.70 22.80
N ILE A 548 -8.41 20.83 23.15
CA ILE A 548 -8.37 22.02 22.29
C ILE A 548 -7.77 21.68 20.92
N GLU A 549 -6.69 20.92 20.88
CA GLU A 549 -6.01 20.56 19.63
C GLU A 549 -6.83 19.58 18.77
N MET A 550 -7.52 18.63 19.40
CA MET A 550 -8.47 17.78 18.67
C MET A 550 -9.61 18.60 18.06
N ALA A 551 -10.18 19.54 18.80
CA ALA A 551 -11.22 20.42 18.30
C ALA A 551 -10.72 21.25 17.11
N LYS A 552 -9.49 21.79 17.16
CA LYS A 552 -8.86 22.49 16.02
C LYS A 552 -8.72 21.59 14.81
N THR A 553 -8.23 20.35 15.00
CA THR A 553 -8.04 19.36 13.93
C THR A 553 -9.37 19.01 13.25
N ILE A 554 -10.42 18.74 14.04
CA ILE A 554 -11.75 18.42 13.53
C ILE A 554 -12.32 19.61 12.73
N ASN A 555 -12.22 20.82 13.28
CA ASN A 555 -12.76 22.03 12.64
C ASN A 555 -12.04 22.36 11.32
N ASN A 556 -10.75 22.10 11.20
CA ASN A 556 -10.01 22.25 9.96
C ASN A 556 -10.50 21.29 8.84
N GLN A 557 -11.09 20.15 9.21
CA GLN A 557 -11.62 19.18 8.25
C GLN A 557 -13.09 19.44 7.87
N ILE A 558 -13.91 19.88 8.83
CA ILE A 558 -15.38 20.00 8.63
C ILE A 558 -15.78 21.39 8.11
N GLY A 559 -14.96 22.42 8.33
CA GLY A 559 -15.31 23.82 8.02
C GLY A 559 -16.08 24.50 9.15
N ASN A 560 -16.33 25.82 9.00
CA ASN A 560 -16.80 26.67 10.10
C ASN A 560 -18.29 26.53 10.50
N GLU A 561 -19.13 25.89 9.69
CA GLU A 561 -20.59 25.86 9.95
C GLU A 561 -21.02 24.93 11.10
N ASP A 562 -20.22 23.88 11.37
CA ASP A 562 -20.49 22.90 12.45
C ASP A 562 -19.30 22.83 13.45
N ALA A 563 -18.68 23.95 13.77
CA ALA A 563 -17.48 23.99 14.60
C ALA A 563 -17.68 23.35 15.98
N VAL A 564 -16.88 22.33 16.27
CA VAL A 564 -16.86 21.65 17.55
C VAL A 564 -16.00 22.45 18.54
N LYS A 565 -16.52 22.69 19.75
CA LYS A 565 -15.77 23.42 20.82
C LYS A 565 -15.43 22.45 21.95
N ALA A 566 -14.17 22.47 22.38
CA ALA A 566 -13.76 21.80 23.60
C ALA A 566 -14.38 22.52 24.80
N LYS A 567 -14.82 21.77 25.81
CA LYS A 567 -15.30 22.33 27.07
C LYS A 567 -14.10 22.74 27.90
N THR A 568 -13.91 24.04 28.08
CA THR A 568 -12.74 24.59 28.79
C THR A 568 -13.06 24.96 30.24
N VAL A 569 -12.05 24.83 31.09
CA VAL A 569 -12.05 25.24 32.49
C VAL A 569 -10.89 26.21 32.71
N LEU A 570 -11.17 27.38 33.30
CA LEU A 570 -10.13 28.33 33.68
C LEU A 570 -9.58 27.95 35.06
N GLU A 571 -8.33 27.56 35.12
CA GLU A 571 -7.66 27.25 36.39
C GLU A 571 -6.77 28.41 36.85
N ILE A 572 -6.88 28.76 38.12
CA ILE A 572 -6.17 29.87 38.74
C ILE A 572 -5.14 29.32 39.74
N ASN A 573 -3.91 29.75 39.65
CA ASN A 573 -2.85 29.38 40.58
C ASN A 573 -3.15 29.91 41.98
N LYS A 574 -3.43 28.99 42.92
CA LYS A 574 -3.79 29.36 44.33
C LYS A 574 -2.68 30.10 45.06
N ASP A 575 -1.42 29.89 44.68
CA ASP A 575 -0.23 30.45 45.35
C ASP A 575 0.28 31.73 44.66
N HIS A 576 -0.25 32.09 43.51
CA HIS A 576 0.13 33.30 42.80
C HIS A 576 -0.48 34.56 43.42
N VAL A 577 0.24 35.69 43.35
CA VAL A 577 -0.23 36.98 43.90
C VAL A 577 -1.59 37.41 43.35
N ILE A 578 -1.92 36.98 42.13
CA ILE A 578 -3.22 37.28 41.50
C ILE A 578 -4.40 36.69 42.29
N ALA A 579 -4.23 35.52 42.92
CA ALA A 579 -5.28 34.87 43.70
C ALA A 579 -5.71 35.74 44.91
N LYS A 580 -4.74 36.41 45.55
CA LYS A 580 -5.02 37.37 46.63
C LYS A 580 -5.75 38.61 46.11
N LYS A 581 -5.28 39.13 44.97
CA LYS A 581 -5.89 40.30 44.32
C LYS A 581 -7.35 40.04 43.92
N LEU A 582 -7.66 38.87 43.40
CA LEU A 582 -9.04 38.50 43.04
C LEU A 582 -9.96 38.45 44.29
N LYS A 583 -9.48 37.95 45.42
CA LYS A 583 -10.23 37.94 46.69
C LYS A 583 -10.50 39.36 47.19
N GLU A 584 -9.50 40.24 47.17
CA GLU A 584 -9.65 41.66 47.54
C GLU A 584 -10.68 42.35 46.62
N LEU A 585 -10.66 42.10 45.33
CA LEU A 585 -11.62 42.67 44.38
C LEU A 585 -13.04 42.14 44.61
N PHE A 586 -13.18 40.86 44.96
CA PHE A 586 -14.50 40.29 45.28
C PHE A 586 -15.19 41.01 46.44
N GLU A 587 -14.41 41.42 47.43
CA GLU A 587 -14.91 42.16 48.61
C GLU A 587 -15.14 43.67 48.34
N SER A 588 -14.32 44.26 47.41
CA SER A 588 -14.29 45.74 47.24
C SER A 588 -14.99 46.19 45.93
N ASP A 589 -14.81 45.50 44.81
CA ASP A 589 -15.32 45.91 43.51
C ASP A 589 -15.54 44.68 42.55
N LYS A 590 -16.78 44.20 42.51
CA LYS A 590 -17.16 43.06 41.70
C LYS A 590 -17.11 43.32 40.19
N GLU A 591 -17.25 44.57 39.74
CA GLU A 591 -17.15 44.90 38.31
C GLU A 591 -15.68 44.86 37.83
N GLU A 592 -14.78 45.37 38.68
CA GLU A 592 -13.34 45.25 38.40
C GLU A 592 -12.90 43.76 38.44
N LEU A 593 -13.47 42.94 39.36
CA LEU A 593 -13.24 41.48 39.37
C LEU A 593 -13.63 40.84 38.05
N LYS A 594 -14.80 41.17 37.50
CA LYS A 594 -15.25 40.66 36.20
C LYS A 594 -14.30 41.06 35.06
N LYS A 595 -13.80 42.29 35.07
CA LYS A 595 -12.82 42.78 34.12
C LYS A 595 -11.49 42.00 34.21
N PHE A 596 -10.96 41.80 35.43
CA PHE A 596 -9.76 40.99 35.64
C PHE A 596 -9.96 39.55 35.17
N THR A 597 -11.13 38.97 35.41
CA THR A 597 -11.47 37.64 34.93
C THR A 597 -11.36 37.53 33.41
N LYS A 598 -11.91 38.50 32.66
CA LYS A 598 -11.82 38.56 31.21
C LYS A 598 -10.36 38.68 30.71
N ILE A 599 -9.55 39.49 31.41
CA ILE A 599 -8.12 39.64 31.10
C ILE A 599 -7.39 38.30 31.29
N LEU A 600 -7.58 37.63 32.42
CA LEU A 600 -6.95 36.36 32.74
C LEU A 600 -7.38 35.25 31.76
N TYR A 601 -8.66 35.24 31.39
CA TYR A 601 -9.15 34.31 30.40
C TYR A 601 -8.51 34.55 29.00
N ALA A 602 -8.44 35.82 28.59
CA ALA A 602 -7.77 36.15 27.32
C ALA A 602 -6.27 35.77 27.31
N GLN A 603 -5.57 35.95 28.45
CA GLN A 603 -4.18 35.50 28.61
C GLN A 603 -4.07 33.97 28.49
N ALA A 604 -4.96 33.22 29.15
CA ALA A 604 -4.98 31.76 29.07
C ALA A 604 -5.26 31.27 27.63
N ARG A 605 -6.16 31.93 26.90
CA ARG A 605 -6.39 31.68 25.47
C ARG A 605 -5.14 31.88 24.61
N LEU A 606 -4.41 32.99 24.86
CA LEU A 606 -3.16 33.28 24.13
C LEU A 606 -2.11 32.19 24.35
N ILE A 607 -1.98 31.69 25.56
CA ILE A 607 -1.04 30.61 25.92
C ILE A 607 -1.39 29.34 25.14
N GLU A 608 -2.68 29.01 25.00
CA GLU A 608 -3.18 27.87 24.24
C GLU A 608 -3.20 28.11 22.69
N GLY A 609 -2.70 29.28 22.25
CA GLY A 609 -2.71 29.63 20.81
C GLY A 609 -4.11 29.87 20.25
N LEU A 610 -5.09 30.19 21.09
CA LEU A 610 -6.44 30.55 20.69
C LEU A 610 -6.55 32.06 20.41
N ALA A 611 -7.35 32.42 19.42
CA ALA A 611 -7.61 33.81 19.11
C ALA A 611 -8.37 34.50 20.27
N ILE A 612 -8.02 35.77 20.55
CA ILE A 612 -8.80 36.62 21.44
C ILE A 612 -10.01 37.16 20.66
N GLU A 613 -11.21 37.10 21.25
CA GLU A 613 -12.43 37.55 20.58
C GLU A 613 -12.46 39.05 20.32
N ASN A 614 -12.02 39.83 21.29
CA ASN A 614 -11.90 41.30 21.19
C ASN A 614 -10.49 41.80 21.53
N PRO A 615 -9.51 41.70 20.58
CA PRO A 615 -8.13 42.11 20.83
C PRO A 615 -7.98 43.59 21.21
N THR A 616 -8.84 44.47 20.68
CA THR A 616 -8.82 45.90 20.96
C THR A 616 -9.20 46.20 22.41
N GLU A 617 -10.26 45.58 22.88
CA GLU A 617 -10.72 45.75 24.27
C GLU A 617 -9.69 45.20 25.27
N TYR A 618 -9.14 44.02 24.98
CA TYR A 618 -8.06 43.44 25.77
C TYR A 618 -6.83 44.35 25.84
N SER A 619 -6.39 44.94 24.72
CA SER A 619 -5.27 45.86 24.67
C SER A 619 -5.54 47.12 25.53
N ASN A 620 -6.76 47.66 25.46
CA ASN A 620 -7.15 48.81 26.27
C ASN A 620 -7.10 48.49 27.78
N TRP A 621 -7.62 47.33 28.20
CA TRP A 621 -7.55 46.93 29.62
C TRP A 621 -6.12 46.76 30.13
N ILE A 622 -5.21 46.19 29.31
CA ILE A 622 -3.79 46.10 29.67
C ILE A 622 -3.17 47.49 29.83
N CYS A 623 -3.45 48.44 28.89
CA CYS A 623 -2.97 49.80 29.00
C CYS A 623 -3.48 50.53 30.27
N GLU A 624 -4.74 50.31 30.62
CA GLU A 624 -5.30 50.87 31.87
C GLU A 624 -4.62 50.28 33.13
N LEU A 625 -4.28 48.99 33.13
CA LEU A 625 -3.55 48.35 34.23
C LEU A 625 -2.13 48.88 34.38
N ILE A 626 -1.43 49.13 33.28
CA ILE A 626 -0.07 49.66 33.25
C ILE A 626 -0.05 51.15 33.73
N SER A 627 -1.15 51.87 33.53
CA SER A 627 -1.26 53.28 33.91
C SER A 627 -1.69 53.54 35.36
N LYS A 628 -2.13 52.50 36.08
CA LYS A 628 -2.43 52.51 37.51
C LYS A 628 -1.17 52.22 38.34
#